data_7967323b67300bfb1073c781284743aa
#
_entry.id   7967323b67300bfb1073c781284743aa
#
_cell.length_a   1.000
_cell.length_b   1.000
_cell.length_c   1.000
_cell.angle_alpha   90.00
_cell.angle_beta   90.00
_cell.angle_gamma   90.00
#
_symmetry.space_group_name_H-M   'P 1'
#
loop_
_entity.id
_entity.type
_entity.pdbx_description
1 polymer ?
#
loop_
_entity_poly.entity_id
_entity_poly.type
_entity_poly.pdbx_seq_one_letter_code
_entity_poly.pdbx_strand_id
1 'polypeptide(L)'
;MILTLNSTPNSIFKVNANELSEHNNTRAQIVGAGRMLTYEHARKGQIAMYAALNRKDNTAPSILTEEQYKELNERFRNDHLLYAANKTCEFSGATAPKTFEEFKKQSQNFYGNSHFRAVLQGIYQEIITPTLPRTFSEAVSVFADVVEVGFGETASISVGSGDIPVFQDSAWGAARSVPANRFYAKDYTLNPQPKTCEIRAKWMQIIGNNTDWGAFFANITAGLYAKTMGMWSAMMSSAASDTTKIPSGLTFNFSSQNWVNLANKLSALNNTGIGNLIAYGNAVALSKVLPTQATGSSNVNMDSALAALLGRDYIQSGYLGEFMNVRLMPLVDAIVPGTQFDTVSTILDSTKIWMMSSNGRKPVTIAYNSDVPISIEVSPERTASMELIFNLTTAIDSAAVFASRVGLINI
;
A
#
# COMPACT_ATOMS: atom_id res chain seq x y z
N MET A 1 -25.47 13.68 -10.73
CA MET A 1 -24.23 13.63 -11.51
C MET A 1 -23.38 12.50 -10.96
N ILE A 2 -23.30 11.38 -11.66
CA ILE A 2 -22.53 10.21 -11.25
C ILE A 2 -21.07 10.57 -11.51
N LEU A 3 -20.28 10.68 -10.45
CA LEU A 3 -18.83 10.81 -10.55
C LEU A 3 -18.26 9.46 -11.03
N THR A 4 -18.16 9.30 -12.34
CA THR A 4 -17.42 8.19 -12.92
C THR A 4 -15.93 8.43 -12.69
N LEU A 5 -15.29 7.49 -12.01
CA LEU A 5 -13.84 7.39 -11.85
C LEU A 5 -13.18 7.15 -13.21
N ASN A 6 -12.98 8.19 -14.00
CA ASN A 6 -12.15 8.11 -15.19
C ASN A 6 -10.67 8.31 -14.80
N SER A 7 -9.84 7.50 -15.38
CA SER A 7 -8.43 7.22 -15.11
C SER A 7 -7.42 8.37 -15.29
N THR A 8 -7.85 9.62 -15.29
CA THR A 8 -6.96 10.79 -15.27
C THR A 8 -7.18 11.59 -13.99
N PRO A 9 -6.13 11.86 -13.20
CA PRO A 9 -6.23 12.57 -11.91
C PRO A 9 -6.94 13.94 -12.02
N ASN A 10 -6.87 14.58 -13.18
CA ASN A 10 -7.44 15.91 -13.40
C ASN A 10 -8.96 15.94 -13.66
N SER A 11 -9.62 14.80 -13.87
CA SER A 11 -11.06 14.77 -14.17
C SER A 11 -11.94 14.45 -12.98
N ILE A 12 -11.35 13.98 -11.87
CA ILE A 12 -12.10 13.44 -10.72
C ILE A 12 -12.69 14.55 -9.84
N PHE A 13 -12.12 15.75 -9.85
CA PHE A 13 -12.45 16.80 -8.87
C PHE A 13 -12.70 18.19 -9.48
N LYS A 14 -13.28 18.26 -10.66
CA LYS A 14 -13.96 19.51 -11.07
C LYS A 14 -15.28 19.66 -10.31
N VAL A 15 -15.19 19.75 -9.00
CA VAL A 15 -16.25 20.37 -8.21
C VAL A 15 -15.94 21.86 -8.24
N ASN A 16 -16.72 22.64 -8.98
CA ASN A 16 -16.64 24.08 -8.90
C ASN A 16 -16.89 24.49 -7.44
N ALA A 17 -15.95 25.23 -6.85
CA ALA A 17 -16.11 25.75 -5.49
C ALA A 17 -17.41 26.56 -5.34
N ASN A 18 -17.95 27.07 -6.43
CA ASN A 18 -19.23 27.80 -6.48
C ASN A 18 -20.48 26.90 -6.44
N GLU A 19 -20.40 25.63 -6.83
CA GLU A 19 -21.52 24.67 -6.71
C GLU A 19 -21.70 24.13 -5.29
N LEU A 20 -20.72 24.37 -4.45
CA LEU A 20 -20.75 24.01 -3.04
C LEU A 20 -21.57 25.02 -2.18
N SER A 21 -22.08 26.11 -2.74
CA SER A 21 -22.57 27.24 -1.94
C SER A 21 -24.04 27.21 -1.51
N GLU A 22 -24.88 26.28 -1.97
CA GLU A 22 -26.30 26.24 -1.62
C GLU A 22 -26.76 24.91 -0.99
N HIS A 23 -27.28 25.04 0.13
CA HIS A 23 -28.11 24.32 1.13
C HIS A 23 -28.69 22.92 0.85
N ASN A 24 -28.26 22.19 -0.16
CA ASN A 24 -28.64 20.79 -0.41
C ASN A 24 -27.43 19.87 -0.26
N ASN A 25 -26.90 19.76 0.96
CA ASN A 25 -25.84 18.81 1.27
C ASN A 25 -26.39 17.38 1.16
N THR A 26 -26.41 16.86 -0.06
CA THR A 26 -26.74 15.46 -0.28
C THR A 26 -25.61 14.60 0.26
N ARG A 27 -25.91 13.37 0.69
CA ARG A 27 -24.92 12.40 1.15
C ARG A 27 -23.76 12.26 0.16
N ALA A 28 -24.04 12.28 -1.15
CA ALA A 28 -23.04 12.19 -2.20
C ALA A 28 -22.03 13.36 -2.19
N GLN A 29 -22.48 14.58 -1.89
CA GLN A 29 -21.62 15.76 -1.77
C GLN A 29 -20.71 15.66 -0.55
N ILE A 30 -21.23 15.21 0.59
CA ILE A 30 -20.47 15.00 1.82
C ILE A 30 -19.38 13.93 1.59
N VAL A 31 -19.74 12.80 1.01
CA VAL A 31 -18.80 11.74 0.68
C VAL A 31 -17.73 12.22 -0.32
N GLY A 32 -18.12 13.01 -1.32
CA GLY A 32 -17.20 13.63 -2.28
C GLY A 32 -16.20 14.57 -1.60
N ALA A 33 -16.65 15.40 -0.67
CA ALA A 33 -15.78 16.29 0.10
C ALA A 33 -14.78 15.50 0.99
N GLY A 34 -15.24 14.44 1.66
CA GLY A 34 -14.38 13.56 2.46
C GLY A 34 -13.30 12.88 1.63
N ARG A 35 -13.64 12.37 0.44
CA ARG A 35 -12.67 11.78 -0.50
C ARG A 35 -11.66 12.80 -1.00
N MET A 36 -12.10 14.03 -1.29
CA MET A 36 -11.23 15.11 -1.72
C MET A 36 -10.21 15.48 -0.63
N LEU A 37 -10.66 15.63 0.62
CA LEU A 37 -9.79 15.87 1.76
C LEU A 37 -8.74 14.76 1.92
N THR A 38 -9.16 13.51 1.82
CA THR A 38 -8.28 12.34 1.90
C THR A 38 -7.21 12.37 0.81
N TYR A 39 -7.62 12.64 -0.41
CA TYR A 39 -6.71 12.71 -1.57
C TYR A 39 -5.70 13.85 -1.42
N GLU A 40 -6.14 15.07 -1.08
CA GLU A 40 -5.27 16.22 -0.92
C GLU A 40 -4.28 16.05 0.23
N HIS A 41 -4.72 15.48 1.35
CA HIS A 41 -3.83 15.17 2.47
C HIS A 41 -2.75 14.16 2.07
N ALA A 42 -3.16 13.10 1.42
CA ALA A 42 -2.27 12.06 0.95
C ALA A 42 -1.27 12.55 -0.10
N ARG A 43 -1.74 13.41 -1.04
CA ARG A 43 -0.95 13.99 -2.10
C ARG A 43 0.14 14.93 -1.60
N LYS A 44 -0.08 15.67 -0.52
CA LYS A 44 0.94 16.53 0.11
C LYS A 44 2.19 15.76 0.58
N GLY A 45 2.26 14.45 0.31
CA GLY A 45 3.42 13.61 0.63
C GLY A 45 3.53 13.28 2.11
N GLN A 46 2.49 13.57 2.89
CA GLN A 46 2.44 13.23 4.30
C GLN A 46 2.21 11.72 4.52
N ILE A 47 1.92 10.98 3.44
CA ILE A 47 1.76 9.53 3.46
C ILE A 47 2.66 8.91 2.41
N ALA A 48 3.61 8.08 2.85
CA ALA A 48 4.63 7.44 2.03
C ALA A 48 4.08 6.69 0.80
N MET A 49 2.89 6.10 0.93
CA MET A 49 2.20 5.39 -0.13
C MET A 49 1.94 6.25 -1.37
N TYR A 50 1.47 7.50 -1.17
CA TYR A 50 1.18 8.41 -2.27
C TYR A 50 2.43 9.03 -2.89
N ALA A 51 3.52 9.13 -2.12
CA ALA A 51 4.81 9.51 -2.67
C ALA A 51 5.33 8.47 -3.68
N ALA A 52 5.02 7.18 -3.49
CA ALA A 52 5.33 6.13 -4.45
C ALA A 52 4.50 6.21 -5.72
N LEU A 53 3.21 6.54 -5.59
CA LEU A 53 2.29 6.68 -6.73
C LEU A 53 2.59 7.92 -7.57
N ASN A 54 3.04 8.99 -6.94
CA ASN A 54 3.27 10.30 -7.58
C ASN A 54 4.71 10.50 -8.06
N ARG A 55 5.53 9.46 -8.20
CA ARG A 55 6.93 9.60 -8.69
C ARG A 55 7.05 10.29 -10.04
N LYS A 56 6.03 10.22 -10.88
CA LYS A 56 6.00 10.94 -12.17
C LYS A 56 5.53 12.40 -12.06
N ASP A 57 4.81 12.75 -10.97
CA ASP A 57 4.11 14.03 -10.84
C ASP A 57 4.48 14.81 -9.56
N ASN A 58 5.69 14.62 -9.02
CA ASN A 58 6.17 15.34 -7.83
C ASN A 58 6.15 16.87 -7.98
N THR A 59 5.85 17.38 -9.17
CA THR A 59 5.76 18.82 -9.48
C THR A 59 4.34 19.32 -9.71
N ALA A 60 3.33 18.44 -9.63
CA ALA A 60 1.96 18.88 -9.84
C ALA A 60 1.52 19.78 -8.66
N PRO A 61 1.04 21.00 -8.92
CA PRO A 61 0.62 21.92 -7.86
C PRO A 61 -0.57 21.31 -7.09
N SER A 62 -0.67 21.66 -5.81
CA SER A 62 -1.85 21.29 -5.00
C SER A 62 -3.11 21.80 -5.68
N ILE A 63 -4.17 20.99 -5.73
CA ILE A 63 -5.47 21.42 -6.28
C ILE A 63 -6.11 22.42 -5.33
N LEU A 64 -5.87 22.28 -4.01
CA LEU A 64 -6.37 23.18 -2.98
C LEU A 64 -5.23 23.95 -2.33
N THR A 65 -5.47 25.26 -2.11
CA THR A 65 -4.61 26.03 -1.20
C THR A 65 -4.82 25.57 0.24
N GLU A 66 -3.92 25.91 1.14
CA GLU A 66 -4.04 25.53 2.55
C GLU A 66 -5.31 26.11 3.20
N GLU A 67 -5.68 27.32 2.81
CA GLU A 67 -6.92 27.99 3.27
C GLU A 67 -8.14 27.26 2.76
N GLN A 68 -8.19 26.91 1.47
CA GLN A 68 -9.27 26.12 0.88
C GLN A 68 -9.37 24.74 1.51
N TYR A 69 -8.24 24.11 1.85
CA TYR A 69 -8.25 22.82 2.55
C TYR A 69 -8.86 22.95 3.95
N LYS A 70 -8.47 23.97 4.72
CA LYS A 70 -9.04 24.22 6.06
C LYS A 70 -10.55 24.51 6.00
N GLU A 71 -10.96 25.32 5.04
CA GLU A 71 -12.38 25.65 4.82
C GLU A 71 -13.18 24.39 4.44
N LEU A 72 -12.64 23.56 3.53
CA LEU A 72 -13.28 22.30 3.14
C LEU A 72 -13.35 21.31 4.32
N ASN A 73 -12.32 21.21 5.15
CA ASN A 73 -12.30 20.36 6.33
C ASN A 73 -13.35 20.79 7.37
N GLU A 74 -13.44 22.10 7.62
CA GLU A 74 -14.46 22.65 8.51
C GLU A 74 -15.88 22.41 7.98
N ARG A 75 -16.08 22.65 6.69
CA ARG A 75 -17.35 22.42 6.02
C ARG A 75 -17.73 20.94 6.07
N PHE A 76 -16.84 20.04 5.72
CA PHE A 76 -17.07 18.59 5.80
C PHE A 76 -17.51 18.18 7.21
N ARG A 77 -16.81 18.67 8.25
CA ARG A 77 -17.18 18.41 9.64
C ARG A 77 -18.62 18.86 9.95
N ASN A 78 -18.97 20.09 9.57
CA ASN A 78 -20.30 20.64 9.84
C ASN A 78 -21.38 19.84 9.10
N ASP A 79 -21.15 19.56 7.84
CA ASP A 79 -22.13 18.96 6.94
C ASP A 79 -22.42 17.50 7.30
N HIS A 80 -21.41 16.66 7.57
CA HIS A 80 -21.66 15.24 7.87
C HIS A 80 -22.31 15.04 9.24
N LEU A 81 -21.92 15.85 10.25
CA LEU A 81 -22.53 15.77 11.58
C LEU A 81 -23.98 16.29 11.56
N LEU A 82 -24.23 17.40 10.87
CA LEU A 82 -25.56 17.96 10.73
C LEU A 82 -26.47 17.03 9.91
N TYR A 83 -25.97 16.45 8.84
CA TYR A 83 -26.69 15.46 8.04
C TYR A 83 -27.08 14.23 8.88
N ALA A 84 -26.14 13.69 9.66
CA ALA A 84 -26.42 12.55 10.52
C ALA A 84 -27.46 12.89 11.61
N ALA A 85 -27.39 14.09 12.19
CA ALA A 85 -28.36 14.56 13.15
C ALA A 85 -29.76 14.72 12.54
N ASN A 86 -29.84 15.29 11.34
CA ASN A 86 -31.11 15.48 10.64
C ASN A 86 -31.76 14.13 10.30
N LYS A 87 -30.98 13.17 9.80
CA LYS A 87 -31.48 11.81 9.52
C LYS A 87 -31.95 11.08 10.79
N THR A 88 -31.27 11.32 11.90
CA THR A 88 -31.68 10.77 13.20
C THR A 88 -32.97 11.36 13.69
N CYS A 89 -33.16 12.69 13.55
CA CYS A 89 -34.39 13.38 13.93
C CYS A 89 -35.57 13.00 13.01
N GLU A 90 -35.34 12.85 11.70
CA GLU A 90 -36.35 12.33 10.77
C GLU A 90 -36.87 10.96 11.22
N PHE A 91 -35.96 10.06 11.64
CA PHE A 91 -36.29 8.71 12.11
C PHE A 91 -37.06 8.74 13.44
N SER A 92 -36.67 9.62 14.36
CA SER A 92 -37.26 9.71 15.70
C SER A 92 -38.50 10.65 15.79
N GLY A 93 -38.81 11.40 14.74
CA GLY A 93 -39.82 12.43 14.74
C GLY A 93 -39.49 13.68 15.59
N ALA A 94 -38.21 13.83 15.95
CA ALA A 94 -37.71 14.96 16.71
C ALA A 94 -37.43 16.17 15.81
N THR A 95 -37.36 17.36 16.42
CA THR A 95 -37.00 18.58 15.69
C THR A 95 -35.53 18.56 15.34
N ALA A 96 -35.22 18.62 14.03
CA ALA A 96 -33.86 18.60 13.52
C ALA A 96 -33.14 19.95 13.75
N PRO A 97 -31.85 19.96 14.11
CA PRO A 97 -31.08 21.19 14.19
C PRO A 97 -30.89 21.77 12.78
N LYS A 98 -31.13 23.08 12.63
CA LYS A 98 -31.01 23.79 11.36
C LYS A 98 -29.58 24.27 11.10
N THR A 99 -28.85 24.54 12.17
CA THR A 99 -27.48 25.07 12.11
C THR A 99 -26.51 24.20 12.92
N PHE A 100 -25.24 24.28 12.61
CA PHE A 100 -24.21 23.56 13.36
C PHE A 100 -24.12 24.05 14.83
N GLU A 101 -24.43 25.31 15.10
CA GLU A 101 -24.48 25.84 16.47
C GLU A 101 -25.65 25.25 17.28
N GLU A 102 -26.78 25.02 16.65
CA GLU A 102 -27.88 24.28 17.29
C GLU A 102 -27.52 22.82 17.54
N PHE A 103 -26.85 22.18 16.58
CA PHE A 103 -26.30 20.82 16.75
C PHE A 103 -25.34 20.75 17.94
N LYS A 104 -24.40 21.68 18.07
CA LYS A 104 -23.45 21.73 19.20
C LYS A 104 -24.18 21.74 20.55
N LYS A 105 -25.24 22.53 20.69
CA LYS A 105 -26.02 22.59 21.94
C LYS A 105 -26.71 21.26 22.29
N GLN A 106 -27.03 20.46 21.28
CA GLN A 106 -27.72 19.17 21.42
C GLN A 106 -26.79 17.98 21.27
N SER A 107 -25.48 18.20 21.08
CA SER A 107 -24.51 17.19 20.68
C SER A 107 -24.42 15.99 21.61
N GLN A 108 -24.67 16.17 22.91
CA GLN A 108 -24.70 15.08 23.89
C GLN A 108 -25.84 14.09 23.64
N ASN A 109 -26.97 14.54 23.12
CA ASN A 109 -28.09 13.67 22.77
C ASN A 109 -27.80 12.77 21.59
N PHE A 110 -26.94 13.22 20.67
CA PHE A 110 -26.52 12.46 19.48
C PHE A 110 -25.37 11.48 19.79
N TYR A 111 -24.52 11.79 20.74
CA TYR A 111 -23.36 10.94 21.09
C TYR A 111 -23.74 9.48 21.38
N GLY A 112 -24.76 9.26 22.20
CA GLY A 112 -25.24 7.92 22.58
C GLY A 112 -26.23 7.30 21.58
N ASN A 113 -26.68 8.04 20.57
CA ASN A 113 -27.72 7.59 19.65
C ASN A 113 -27.19 6.60 18.61
N SER A 114 -27.78 5.40 18.56
CA SER A 114 -27.37 4.35 17.65
C SER A 114 -27.63 4.68 16.17
N HIS A 115 -28.75 5.35 15.89
CA HIS A 115 -29.09 5.74 14.51
C HIS A 115 -28.13 6.80 13.97
N PHE A 116 -27.79 7.80 14.79
CA PHE A 116 -26.79 8.81 14.44
C PHE A 116 -25.45 8.16 14.05
N ARG A 117 -24.98 7.23 14.85
CA ARG A 117 -23.74 6.51 14.59
C ARG A 117 -23.82 5.64 13.34
N ALA A 118 -24.95 4.98 13.10
CA ALA A 118 -25.15 4.19 11.88
C ALA A 118 -25.09 5.05 10.60
N VAL A 119 -25.64 6.28 10.65
CA VAL A 119 -25.53 7.22 9.53
C VAL A 119 -24.08 7.67 9.31
N LEU A 120 -23.35 8.02 10.38
CA LEU A 120 -21.93 8.37 10.31
C LEU A 120 -21.10 7.20 9.75
N GLN A 121 -21.33 6.00 10.25
CA GLN A 121 -20.69 4.79 9.77
C GLN A 121 -20.87 4.61 8.27
N GLY A 122 -22.11 4.79 7.76
CA GLY A 122 -22.39 4.70 6.33
C GLY A 122 -21.62 5.73 5.50
N ILE A 123 -21.52 6.99 5.98
CA ILE A 123 -20.75 8.04 5.30
C ILE A 123 -19.26 7.67 5.26
N TYR A 124 -18.67 7.28 6.39
CA TYR A 124 -17.25 6.94 6.47
C TYR A 124 -16.92 5.69 5.65
N GLN A 125 -17.81 4.69 5.66
CA GLN A 125 -17.71 3.51 4.82
C GLN A 125 -17.63 3.87 3.33
N GLU A 126 -18.51 4.76 2.85
CA GLU A 126 -18.51 5.20 1.46
C GLU A 126 -17.27 6.04 1.09
N ILE A 127 -16.67 6.76 2.03
CA ILE A 127 -15.43 7.50 1.78
C ILE A 127 -14.26 6.54 1.59
N ILE A 128 -14.12 5.54 2.45
CA ILE A 128 -12.92 4.69 2.50
C ILE A 128 -13.00 3.52 1.51
N THR A 129 -14.18 2.93 1.29
CA THR A 129 -14.33 1.74 0.44
C THR A 129 -13.63 1.84 -0.92
N PRO A 130 -13.74 2.94 -1.70
CA PRO A 130 -13.08 3.01 -3.00
C PRO A 130 -11.57 3.22 -2.93
N THR A 131 -11.03 3.66 -1.79
CA THR A 131 -9.58 3.93 -1.67
C THR A 131 -8.77 2.65 -1.54
N LEU A 132 -9.35 1.57 -0.99
CA LEU A 132 -8.64 0.32 -0.76
C LEU A 132 -8.30 -0.45 -2.05
N PRO A 133 -9.25 -0.78 -2.95
CA PRO A 133 -8.94 -1.45 -4.19
C PRO A 133 -7.88 -0.71 -4.99
N ARG A 134 -7.97 0.63 -5.00
CA ARG A 134 -6.99 1.48 -5.66
C ARG A 134 -5.60 1.39 -5.00
N THR A 135 -5.54 1.38 -3.67
CA THR A 135 -4.29 1.20 -2.94
C THR A 135 -3.64 -0.14 -3.29
N PHE A 136 -4.41 -1.22 -3.32
CA PHE A 136 -3.89 -2.53 -3.69
C PHE A 136 -3.43 -2.59 -5.15
N SER A 137 -4.22 -2.06 -6.08
CA SER A 137 -3.89 -2.09 -7.50
C SER A 137 -2.69 -1.22 -7.87
N GLU A 138 -2.49 -0.08 -7.21
CA GLU A 138 -1.44 0.88 -7.58
C GLU A 138 -0.17 0.74 -6.72
N ALA A 139 -0.29 0.64 -5.40
CA ALA A 139 0.86 0.63 -4.50
C ALA A 139 1.37 -0.78 -4.19
N VAL A 140 0.48 -1.69 -3.84
CA VAL A 140 0.85 -3.06 -3.45
C VAL A 140 1.25 -3.88 -4.66
N SER A 141 0.60 -3.67 -5.81
CA SER A 141 0.93 -4.35 -7.06
C SER A 141 2.36 -4.09 -7.55
N VAL A 142 3.07 -3.11 -7.02
CA VAL A 142 4.49 -2.87 -7.34
C VAL A 142 5.36 -4.04 -6.87
N PHE A 143 5.10 -4.60 -5.69
CA PHE A 143 5.95 -5.60 -5.04
C PHE A 143 5.28 -6.96 -4.79
N ALA A 144 3.95 -7.04 -4.89
CA ALA A 144 3.18 -8.27 -4.71
C ALA A 144 2.12 -8.43 -5.80
N ASP A 145 1.75 -9.67 -6.11
CA ASP A 145 0.55 -9.94 -6.90
C ASP A 145 -0.68 -9.77 -6.02
N VAL A 146 -1.73 -9.17 -6.56
CA VAL A 146 -2.97 -8.89 -5.83
C VAL A 146 -4.09 -9.74 -6.41
N VAL A 147 -4.82 -10.44 -5.54
CA VAL A 147 -5.97 -11.28 -5.91
C VAL A 147 -7.19 -10.81 -5.12
N GLU A 148 -8.26 -10.57 -5.84
CA GLU A 148 -9.56 -10.25 -5.26
C GLU A 148 -10.32 -11.53 -4.96
N VAL A 149 -10.95 -11.59 -3.78
CA VAL A 149 -11.68 -12.76 -3.29
C VAL A 149 -13.03 -12.31 -2.77
N GLY A 150 -14.10 -13.02 -3.14
CA GLY A 150 -15.43 -12.76 -2.63
C GLY A 150 -15.57 -13.07 -1.13
N PHE A 151 -16.63 -12.55 -0.51
CA PHE A 151 -16.86 -12.78 0.92
C PHE A 151 -17.09 -14.27 1.22
N GLY A 152 -16.26 -14.83 2.10
CA GLY A 152 -16.33 -16.25 2.47
C GLY A 152 -15.71 -17.21 1.44
N GLU A 153 -15.12 -16.68 0.37
CA GLU A 153 -14.42 -17.47 -0.63
C GLU A 153 -12.93 -17.59 -0.32
N THR A 154 -12.28 -18.53 -0.98
CA THR A 154 -10.82 -18.72 -0.93
C THR A 154 -10.24 -18.64 -2.34
N ALA A 155 -9.08 -18.01 -2.49
CA ALA A 155 -8.35 -18.06 -3.75
C ALA A 155 -7.41 -19.25 -3.77
N SER A 156 -7.45 -20.03 -4.86
CA SER A 156 -6.46 -21.07 -5.12
C SER A 156 -5.54 -20.64 -6.25
N ILE A 157 -4.23 -20.67 -6.01
CA ILE A 157 -3.21 -20.32 -6.96
C ILE A 157 -2.41 -21.57 -7.29
N SER A 158 -2.56 -22.06 -8.51
CA SER A 158 -1.76 -23.18 -8.99
C SER A 158 -0.49 -22.68 -9.66
N VAL A 159 0.65 -23.21 -9.22
CA VAL A 159 1.98 -22.88 -9.75
C VAL A 159 2.62 -24.13 -10.27
N GLY A 160 2.89 -24.17 -11.57
CA GLY A 160 3.64 -25.26 -12.18
C GLY A 160 5.09 -25.27 -11.69
N SER A 161 5.74 -26.45 -11.66
CA SER A 161 7.18 -26.52 -11.44
C SER A 161 7.89 -25.86 -12.62
N GLY A 162 8.79 -24.93 -12.33
CA GLY A 162 9.64 -24.31 -13.36
C GLY A 162 10.84 -25.18 -13.77
N ASP A 163 10.76 -26.48 -13.56
CA ASP A 163 11.88 -27.38 -13.82
C ASP A 163 12.10 -27.55 -15.32
N ILE A 164 13.35 -27.43 -15.74
CA ILE A 164 13.77 -27.61 -17.12
C ILE A 164 13.92 -29.10 -17.39
N PRO A 165 13.23 -29.65 -18.41
CA PRO A 165 13.41 -31.05 -18.76
C PRO A 165 14.84 -31.39 -19.14
N VAL A 166 15.34 -32.49 -18.60
CA VAL A 166 16.69 -32.98 -18.92
C VAL A 166 16.58 -33.87 -20.14
N PHE A 167 17.28 -33.49 -21.21
CA PHE A 167 17.46 -34.33 -22.39
C PHE A 167 18.76 -35.17 -22.23
N GLN A 168 18.64 -36.44 -22.50
CA GLN A 168 19.79 -37.36 -22.46
C GLN A 168 20.12 -37.84 -23.87
N ASP A 169 21.40 -37.99 -24.11
CA ASP A 169 21.89 -38.61 -25.33
C ASP A 169 21.48 -40.09 -25.33
N SER A 170 20.88 -40.53 -26.42
CA SER A 170 20.52 -41.94 -26.60
C SER A 170 20.87 -42.40 -28.01
N ALA A 171 21.45 -43.59 -28.12
CA ALA A 171 21.70 -44.21 -29.42
C ALA A 171 20.39 -44.69 -30.08
N TRP A 172 20.32 -44.60 -31.38
CA TRP A 172 19.21 -45.10 -32.15
C TRP A 172 19.08 -46.62 -31.92
N GLY A 173 17.87 -47.08 -31.52
CA GLY A 173 17.57 -48.50 -31.26
C GLY A 173 17.94 -49.06 -29.89
N ALA A 174 18.51 -48.25 -28.98
CA ALA A 174 18.77 -48.67 -27.61
C ALA A 174 17.50 -48.64 -26.75
N ALA A 175 17.40 -49.61 -25.82
CA ALA A 175 16.35 -49.56 -24.79
C ALA A 175 16.51 -48.28 -23.94
N ARG A 176 15.46 -47.47 -23.89
CA ARG A 176 15.53 -46.16 -23.24
C ARG A 176 15.23 -46.29 -21.74
N SER A 177 16.22 -46.05 -20.91
CA SER A 177 16.06 -45.76 -19.49
C SER A 177 16.26 -44.25 -19.25
N VAL A 178 15.28 -43.45 -19.66
CA VAL A 178 15.35 -41.99 -19.44
C VAL A 178 14.62 -41.66 -18.14
N PRO A 179 15.24 -40.93 -17.21
CA PRO A 179 14.54 -40.47 -16.00
C PRO A 179 13.33 -39.63 -16.40
N ALA A 180 12.19 -39.96 -15.79
CA ALA A 180 10.96 -39.21 -16.05
C ALA A 180 11.04 -37.79 -15.47
N ASN A 181 10.95 -36.80 -16.33
CA ASN A 181 10.73 -35.42 -15.90
C ASN A 181 9.27 -35.28 -15.49
N ARG A 182 9.03 -34.85 -14.24
CA ARG A 182 7.66 -34.68 -13.71
C ARG A 182 7.34 -33.21 -13.61
N PHE A 183 6.22 -32.81 -14.21
CA PHE A 183 5.68 -31.47 -14.03
C PHE A 183 4.69 -31.54 -12.84
N TYR A 184 5.05 -30.85 -11.77
CA TYR A 184 4.16 -30.72 -10.61
C TYR A 184 3.54 -29.34 -10.61
N ALA A 185 2.25 -29.28 -10.35
CA ALA A 185 1.63 -28.05 -9.91
C ALA A 185 1.54 -28.08 -8.38
N LYS A 186 1.86 -26.96 -7.75
CA LYS A 186 1.65 -26.74 -6.33
C LYS A 186 0.56 -25.71 -6.14
N ASP A 187 -0.48 -26.09 -5.42
CA ASP A 187 -1.58 -25.19 -5.12
C ASP A 187 -1.33 -24.47 -3.80
N TYR A 188 -1.54 -23.16 -3.84
CA TYR A 188 -1.52 -22.29 -2.67
C TYR A 188 -2.92 -21.77 -2.45
N THR A 189 -3.47 -22.02 -1.27
CA THR A 189 -4.78 -21.50 -0.89
C THR A 189 -4.61 -20.27 -0.01
N LEU A 190 -5.29 -19.18 -0.39
CA LEU A 190 -5.37 -17.94 0.33
C LEU A 190 -6.78 -17.80 0.89
N ASN A 191 -6.85 -17.59 2.20
CA ASN A 191 -8.12 -17.40 2.91
C ASN A 191 -8.06 -16.07 3.69
N PRO A 192 -8.60 -14.98 3.14
CA PRO A 192 -8.55 -13.66 3.78
C PRO A 192 -9.09 -13.70 5.21
N GLN A 193 -8.23 -13.37 6.17
CA GLN A 193 -8.54 -13.34 7.59
C GLN A 193 -8.78 -11.90 8.04
N PRO A 194 -9.72 -11.66 8.97
CA PRO A 194 -10.00 -10.32 9.46
C PRO A 194 -8.78 -9.72 10.16
N LYS A 195 -8.50 -8.48 9.83
CA LYS A 195 -7.52 -7.61 10.49
C LYS A 195 -8.26 -6.38 10.97
N THR A 196 -8.18 -6.14 12.26
CA THR A 196 -8.92 -5.06 12.92
C THR A 196 -7.96 -3.99 13.42
N CYS A 197 -8.38 -2.75 13.31
CA CYS A 197 -7.74 -1.58 13.89
C CYS A 197 -8.78 -0.77 14.65
N GLU A 198 -8.43 -0.29 15.84
CA GLU A 198 -9.27 0.59 16.64
C GLU A 198 -8.66 1.99 16.69
N ILE A 199 -9.46 3.00 16.36
CA ILE A 199 -9.09 4.40 16.47
C ILE A 199 -10.06 5.08 17.41
N ARG A 200 -9.54 5.84 18.38
CA ARG A 200 -10.35 6.60 19.34
C ARG A 200 -10.24 8.09 19.07
N ALA A 201 -11.37 8.77 19.05
CA ALA A 201 -11.42 10.20 18.90
C ALA A 201 -12.37 10.82 19.93
N LYS A 202 -11.89 11.82 20.67
CA LYS A 202 -12.72 12.53 21.66
C LYS A 202 -13.85 13.29 20.98
N TRP A 203 -15.06 13.08 21.46
CA TRP A 203 -16.26 13.75 20.92
C TRP A 203 -16.12 15.26 20.85
N MET A 204 -15.55 15.86 21.90
CA MET A 204 -15.31 17.30 21.97
C MET A 204 -14.31 17.80 20.90
N GLN A 205 -13.34 16.98 20.50
CA GLN A 205 -12.40 17.32 19.43
C GLN A 205 -13.09 17.27 18.06
N ILE A 206 -13.95 16.27 17.85
CA ILE A 206 -14.76 16.13 16.64
C ILE A 206 -15.65 17.35 16.43
N ILE A 207 -16.32 17.83 17.49
CA ILE A 207 -17.20 19.00 17.43
C ILE A 207 -16.39 20.31 17.36
N GLY A 208 -15.26 20.37 18.07
CA GLY A 208 -14.48 21.59 18.31
C GLY A 208 -13.55 22.05 17.17
N ASN A 209 -13.59 21.42 15.99
CA ASN A 209 -12.71 21.71 14.84
C ASN A 209 -11.22 21.36 15.02
N ASN A 210 -10.88 20.43 15.91
CA ASN A 210 -9.50 20.00 16.13
C ASN A 210 -9.19 18.68 15.42
N THR A 211 -10.08 18.21 14.53
CA THR A 211 -9.89 16.97 13.77
C THR A 211 -9.65 17.30 12.30
N ASP A 212 -8.48 16.90 11.80
CA ASP A 212 -8.20 16.86 10.36
C ASP A 212 -8.76 15.55 9.78
N TRP A 213 -9.90 15.65 9.10
CA TRP A 213 -10.59 14.50 8.53
C TRP A 213 -9.82 13.90 7.35
N GLY A 214 -9.13 14.73 6.58
CA GLY A 214 -8.26 14.23 5.51
C GLY A 214 -7.13 13.38 6.07
N ALA A 215 -6.45 13.86 7.13
CA ALA A 215 -5.43 13.09 7.84
C ALA A 215 -6.01 11.80 8.44
N PHE A 216 -7.20 11.87 9.03
CA PHE A 216 -7.86 10.71 9.63
C PHE A 216 -8.04 9.57 8.63
N PHE A 217 -8.67 9.84 7.49
CA PHE A 217 -8.92 8.81 6.47
C PHE A 217 -7.64 8.36 5.77
N ALA A 218 -6.72 9.29 5.53
CA ALA A 218 -5.45 8.98 4.89
C ALA A 218 -4.56 8.11 5.78
N ASN A 219 -4.55 8.32 7.09
CA ASN A 219 -3.80 7.50 8.05
C ASN A 219 -4.35 6.07 8.15
N ILE A 220 -5.67 5.89 7.98
CA ILE A 220 -6.26 4.54 7.89
C ILE A 220 -5.67 3.78 6.70
N THR A 221 -5.60 4.43 5.54
CA THR A 221 -5.04 3.83 4.33
C THR A 221 -3.54 3.55 4.49
N ALA A 222 -2.80 4.46 5.12
CA ALA A 222 -1.38 4.27 5.42
C ALA A 222 -1.13 3.11 6.39
N GLY A 223 -1.97 2.96 7.40
CA GLY A 223 -1.90 1.84 8.35
C GLY A 223 -2.13 0.49 7.66
N LEU A 224 -3.06 0.43 6.72
CA LEU A 224 -3.29 -0.77 5.92
C LEU A 224 -2.10 -1.08 5.00
N TYR A 225 -1.54 -0.07 4.34
CA TYR A 225 -0.33 -0.22 3.54
C TYR A 225 0.84 -0.74 4.38
N ALA A 226 1.06 -0.16 5.56
CA ALA A 226 2.10 -0.61 6.49
C ALA A 226 1.89 -2.07 6.90
N LYS A 227 0.65 -2.47 7.18
CA LYS A 227 0.33 -3.87 7.50
C LYS A 227 0.64 -4.80 6.33
N THR A 228 0.26 -4.43 5.13
CA THR A 228 0.51 -5.20 3.90
C THR A 228 2.01 -5.33 3.61
N MET A 229 2.75 -4.23 3.73
CA MET A 229 4.21 -4.21 3.60
C MET A 229 4.89 -5.08 4.67
N GLY A 230 4.38 -5.06 5.91
CA GLY A 230 4.85 -5.93 6.98
C GLY A 230 4.64 -7.42 6.68
N MET A 231 3.49 -7.78 6.12
CA MET A 231 3.21 -9.15 5.68
C MET A 231 4.18 -9.57 4.56
N TRP A 232 4.40 -8.72 3.57
CA TRP A 232 5.37 -8.97 2.50
C TRP A 232 6.79 -9.15 3.05
N SER A 233 7.26 -8.22 3.88
CA SER A 233 8.60 -8.26 4.49
C SER A 233 8.81 -9.53 5.32
N ALA A 234 7.83 -9.93 6.12
CA ALA A 234 7.87 -11.15 6.90
C ALA A 234 7.93 -12.41 6.02
N MET A 235 7.13 -12.46 4.95
CA MET A 235 7.15 -13.57 3.99
C MET A 235 8.49 -13.69 3.26
N MET A 236 9.05 -12.57 2.81
CA MET A 236 10.35 -12.55 2.14
C MET A 236 11.50 -12.91 3.10
N SER A 237 11.47 -12.43 4.34
CA SER A 237 12.46 -12.77 5.37
C SER A 237 12.38 -14.25 5.76
N SER A 238 11.18 -14.80 5.89
CA SER A 238 10.99 -16.24 6.10
C SER A 238 11.51 -17.07 4.92
N ALA A 239 11.28 -16.60 3.70
CA ALA A 239 11.79 -17.26 2.50
C ALA A 239 13.32 -17.21 2.41
N ALA A 240 13.95 -16.14 2.87
CA ALA A 240 15.43 -16.03 2.92
C ALA A 240 16.07 -17.09 3.82
N SER A 241 15.36 -17.49 4.88
CA SER A 241 15.82 -18.53 5.82
C SER A 241 15.51 -19.95 5.35
N ASP A 242 14.74 -20.09 4.27
CA ASP A 242 14.30 -21.38 3.74
C ASP A 242 15.02 -21.69 2.42
N THR A 243 16.02 -22.56 2.49
CA THR A 243 16.82 -22.97 1.31
C THR A 243 16.02 -23.71 0.24
N THR A 244 14.82 -24.16 0.56
CA THR A 244 13.90 -24.76 -0.44
C THR A 244 13.22 -23.71 -1.29
N LYS A 245 13.02 -22.51 -0.74
CA LYS A 245 12.43 -21.36 -1.44
C LYS A 245 13.48 -20.53 -2.15
N ILE A 246 14.56 -20.18 -1.42
CA ILE A 246 15.71 -19.44 -1.98
C ILE A 246 16.96 -20.29 -1.76
N PRO A 247 17.40 -21.05 -2.78
CA PRO A 247 18.63 -21.85 -2.70
C PRO A 247 19.83 -21.00 -2.31
N SER A 248 20.77 -21.57 -1.55
CA SER A 248 22.01 -20.89 -1.14
C SER A 248 22.82 -20.34 -2.31
N GLY A 249 22.72 -20.96 -3.49
CA GLY A 249 23.33 -20.46 -4.71
C GLY A 249 22.72 -19.19 -5.31
N LEU A 250 21.62 -18.69 -4.75
CA LEU A 250 20.93 -17.43 -5.12
C LEU A 250 20.98 -16.37 -4.00
N THR A 251 21.80 -16.60 -2.98
CA THR A 251 22.06 -15.64 -1.90
C THR A 251 23.52 -15.27 -1.88
N PHE A 252 23.83 -13.98 -1.96
CA PHE A 252 25.19 -13.46 -2.01
C PHE A 252 25.33 -12.22 -1.13
N ASN A 253 26.55 -11.96 -0.65
CA ASN A 253 26.93 -10.65 -0.17
C ASN A 253 27.24 -9.73 -1.35
N PHE A 254 26.96 -8.45 -1.20
CA PHE A 254 27.13 -7.49 -2.28
C PHE A 254 28.58 -7.37 -2.72
N SER A 255 28.80 -7.54 -4.00
CA SER A 255 29.94 -7.10 -4.79
C SER A 255 29.48 -7.01 -6.25
N SER A 256 30.15 -6.21 -7.07
CA SER A 256 29.80 -6.12 -8.49
C SER A 256 29.84 -7.48 -9.19
N GLN A 257 30.82 -8.33 -8.84
CA GLN A 257 30.92 -9.69 -9.38
C GLN A 257 29.76 -10.59 -8.96
N ASN A 258 29.39 -10.55 -7.67
CA ASN A 258 28.27 -11.34 -7.16
C ASN A 258 26.92 -10.86 -7.72
N TRP A 259 26.78 -9.56 -7.96
CA TRP A 259 25.62 -8.98 -8.60
C TRP A 259 25.41 -9.56 -10.00
N VAL A 260 26.44 -9.54 -10.84
CA VAL A 260 26.39 -10.11 -12.20
C VAL A 260 26.16 -11.61 -12.16
N ASN A 261 26.83 -12.34 -11.25
CA ASN A 261 26.63 -13.78 -11.08
C ASN A 261 25.17 -14.11 -10.72
N LEU A 262 24.57 -13.36 -9.79
CA LEU A 262 23.17 -13.54 -9.42
C LEU A 262 22.25 -13.21 -10.59
N ALA A 263 22.48 -12.09 -11.27
CA ALA A 263 21.66 -11.67 -12.41
C ALA A 263 21.69 -12.71 -13.54
N ASN A 264 22.87 -13.25 -13.87
CA ASN A 264 23.01 -14.32 -14.87
C ASN A 264 22.26 -15.59 -14.46
N LYS A 265 22.39 -16.02 -13.20
CA LYS A 265 21.69 -17.21 -12.69
C LYS A 265 20.18 -17.03 -12.73
N LEU A 266 19.68 -15.87 -12.30
CA LEU A 266 18.24 -15.59 -12.30
C LEU A 266 17.70 -15.46 -13.72
N SER A 267 18.44 -14.83 -14.62
CA SER A 267 18.11 -14.74 -16.05
C SER A 267 17.95 -16.14 -16.66
N ALA A 268 18.90 -17.03 -16.41
CA ALA A 268 18.86 -18.40 -16.90
C ALA A 268 17.71 -19.21 -16.27
N LEU A 269 17.52 -19.13 -14.95
CA LEU A 269 16.49 -19.88 -14.23
C LEU A 269 15.07 -19.43 -14.55
N ASN A 270 14.86 -18.14 -14.80
CA ASN A 270 13.56 -17.57 -15.16
C ASN A 270 13.36 -17.50 -16.68
N ASN A 271 14.32 -17.96 -17.47
CA ASN A 271 14.31 -17.88 -18.92
C ASN A 271 13.98 -16.46 -19.44
N THR A 272 14.65 -15.47 -18.86
CA THR A 272 14.45 -14.05 -19.19
C THR A 272 15.79 -13.38 -19.48
N GLY A 273 15.80 -12.24 -20.16
CA GLY A 273 17.01 -11.42 -20.28
C GLY A 273 17.36 -10.71 -18.97
N ILE A 274 18.64 -10.37 -18.76
CA ILE A 274 19.11 -9.63 -17.58
C ILE A 274 18.38 -8.30 -17.43
N GLY A 275 18.14 -7.58 -18.54
CA GLY A 275 17.39 -6.32 -18.55
C GLY A 275 15.92 -6.43 -18.11
N ASN A 276 15.39 -7.64 -17.98
CA ASN A 276 14.06 -7.91 -17.42
C ASN A 276 14.11 -8.26 -15.92
N LEU A 277 15.25 -8.08 -15.27
CA LEU A 277 15.35 -8.23 -13.82
C LEU A 277 15.17 -6.89 -13.14
N ILE A 278 14.52 -6.92 -11.98
CA ILE A 278 14.34 -5.78 -11.09
C ILE A 278 14.88 -6.14 -9.72
N ALA A 279 15.64 -5.21 -9.15
CA ALA A 279 16.13 -5.31 -7.78
C ALA A 279 15.32 -4.37 -6.88
N TYR A 280 14.61 -4.96 -5.93
CA TYR A 280 13.80 -4.26 -4.94
C TYR A 280 14.54 -4.14 -3.62
N GLY A 281 14.47 -3.00 -3.01
CA GLY A 281 15.05 -2.76 -1.69
C GLY A 281 14.59 -1.45 -1.07
N ASN A 282 14.95 -1.26 0.17
CA ASN A 282 14.86 0.05 0.82
C ASN A 282 15.83 1.02 0.14
N ALA A 283 15.50 2.31 0.09
CA ALA A 283 16.37 3.34 -0.49
C ALA A 283 17.78 3.35 0.15
N VAL A 284 17.90 3.06 1.45
CA VAL A 284 19.19 2.93 2.16
C VAL A 284 20.00 1.73 1.67
N ALA A 285 19.36 0.59 1.41
CA ALA A 285 20.05 -0.56 0.83
C ALA A 285 20.52 -0.27 -0.60
N LEU A 286 19.64 0.32 -1.41
CA LEU A 286 19.94 0.63 -2.81
C LEU A 286 20.99 1.72 -2.97
N SER A 287 21.15 2.65 -2.04
CA SER A 287 22.19 3.67 -2.07
C SER A 287 23.60 3.08 -1.92
N LYS A 288 23.73 1.87 -1.36
CA LYS A 288 25.00 1.16 -1.22
C LYS A 288 25.39 0.36 -2.47
N VAL A 289 24.50 0.27 -3.47
CA VAL A 289 24.76 -0.40 -4.74
C VAL A 289 25.61 0.50 -5.61
N LEU A 290 26.93 0.37 -5.45
CA LEU A 290 27.94 1.13 -6.18
C LEU A 290 28.98 0.19 -6.77
N PRO A 291 29.67 0.56 -7.87
CA PRO A 291 30.75 -0.25 -8.42
C PRO A 291 31.81 -0.53 -7.36
N THR A 292 32.14 -1.80 -7.14
CA THR A 292 33.24 -2.22 -6.27
C THR A 292 34.47 -2.51 -7.12
N GLN A 293 35.64 -2.03 -6.70
CA GLN A 293 36.88 -2.39 -7.38
C GLN A 293 37.21 -3.88 -7.17
N ALA A 294 37.74 -4.52 -8.20
CA ALA A 294 38.09 -5.94 -8.19
C ALA A 294 39.25 -6.33 -7.22
N THR A 295 39.93 -5.36 -6.65
CA THR A 295 41.04 -5.55 -5.72
C THR A 295 40.63 -5.14 -4.32
N GLY A 296 40.02 -6.04 -3.57
CA GLY A 296 40.00 -6.17 -2.08
C GLY A 296 39.88 -4.94 -1.19
N SER A 297 39.69 -3.76 -1.71
CA SER A 297 39.58 -2.54 -0.94
C SER A 297 38.17 -1.98 -1.04
N SER A 298 37.57 -1.83 0.13
CA SER A 298 36.32 -1.19 0.46
C SER A 298 35.92 -0.03 -0.44
N ASN A 299 34.60 0.05 -0.67
CA ASN A 299 33.81 1.19 -1.10
C ASN A 299 34.58 2.26 -1.88
N VAL A 300 34.34 2.33 -3.16
CA VAL A 300 34.80 3.46 -3.97
C VAL A 300 34.29 4.73 -3.29
N ASN A 301 35.18 5.49 -2.66
CA ASN A 301 34.86 6.85 -2.27
C ASN A 301 34.39 7.56 -3.54
N MET A 302 33.17 8.09 -3.50
CA MET A 302 32.63 8.85 -4.61
C MET A 302 33.47 10.11 -4.82
N ASP A 303 34.49 10.00 -5.63
CA ASP A 303 35.21 11.14 -6.16
C ASP A 303 34.25 11.95 -7.06
N SER A 304 34.49 13.25 -7.16
CA SER A 304 33.71 14.16 -8.01
C SER A 304 33.64 13.69 -9.47
N ALA A 305 34.68 13.02 -9.96
CA ALA A 305 34.72 12.42 -11.29
C ALA A 305 33.75 11.22 -11.41
N LEU A 306 33.67 10.39 -10.38
CA LEU A 306 32.74 9.23 -10.35
C LEU A 306 31.30 9.69 -10.19
N ALA A 307 31.06 10.73 -9.37
CA ALA A 307 29.74 11.35 -9.22
C ALA A 307 29.24 11.94 -10.55
N ALA A 308 30.13 12.58 -11.32
CA ALA A 308 29.80 13.07 -12.66
C ALA A 308 29.48 11.94 -13.65
N LEU A 309 30.15 10.79 -13.51
CA LEU A 309 29.98 9.60 -14.35
C LEU A 309 28.71 8.82 -14.01
N LEU A 310 28.35 8.74 -12.73
CA LEU A 310 27.13 8.05 -12.25
C LEU A 310 25.86 8.86 -12.50
N GLY A 311 26.02 10.13 -12.89
CA GLY A 311 24.99 10.95 -13.44
C GLY A 311 24.11 11.64 -12.40
N ARG A 312 23.26 12.49 -12.93
CA ARG A 312 22.31 13.33 -12.20
C ARG A 312 21.36 12.55 -11.30
N ASP A 313 20.99 11.34 -11.73
CA ASP A 313 20.00 10.50 -11.05
C ASP A 313 20.47 10.05 -9.66
N TYR A 314 21.75 9.69 -9.51
CA TYR A 314 22.28 9.32 -8.19
C TYR A 314 22.34 10.53 -7.24
N ILE A 315 22.73 11.69 -7.76
CA ILE A 315 22.81 12.91 -6.94
C ILE A 315 21.41 13.36 -6.48
N GLN A 316 20.39 13.14 -7.31
CA GLN A 316 19.02 13.56 -6.99
C GLN A 316 18.26 12.55 -6.14
N SER A 317 18.42 11.26 -6.40
CA SER A 317 17.62 10.19 -5.76
C SER A 317 18.37 9.45 -4.66
N GLY A 318 19.69 9.59 -4.57
CA GLY A 318 20.55 8.88 -3.61
C GLY A 318 20.81 7.41 -3.96
N TYR A 319 20.35 6.92 -5.11
CA TYR A 319 20.63 5.58 -5.63
C TYR A 319 20.65 5.59 -7.17
N LEU A 320 21.22 4.58 -7.77
CA LEU A 320 21.23 4.41 -9.23
C LEU A 320 19.84 3.97 -9.72
N GLY A 321 19.39 4.45 -10.87
CA GLY A 321 18.19 3.94 -11.53
C GLY A 321 18.35 2.52 -12.06
N GLU A 322 19.58 2.21 -12.49
CA GLU A 322 19.98 0.91 -13.06
C GLU A 322 21.43 0.60 -12.69
N PHE A 323 21.73 -0.67 -12.40
CA PHE A 323 23.08 -1.12 -12.13
C PHE A 323 23.34 -2.44 -12.87
N MET A 324 24.34 -2.43 -13.77
CA MET A 324 24.73 -3.59 -14.58
C MET A 324 23.53 -4.25 -15.30
N ASN A 325 22.73 -3.43 -15.98
CA ASN A 325 21.54 -3.84 -16.74
C ASN A 325 20.41 -4.46 -15.89
N VAL A 326 20.41 -4.20 -14.58
CA VAL A 326 19.32 -4.54 -13.66
C VAL A 326 18.71 -3.26 -13.11
N ARG A 327 17.41 -3.09 -13.30
CA ARG A 327 16.70 -1.92 -12.81
C ARG A 327 16.59 -1.94 -11.29
N LEU A 328 16.97 -0.83 -10.63
CA LEU A 328 16.82 -0.65 -9.20
C LEU A 328 15.48 0.02 -8.91
N MET A 329 14.68 -0.58 -8.05
CA MET A 329 13.36 -0.07 -7.69
C MET A 329 13.23 0.03 -6.17
N PRO A 330 13.35 1.24 -5.61
CA PRO A 330 13.16 1.41 -4.18
C PRO A 330 11.69 1.19 -3.84
N LEU A 331 11.47 0.36 -2.83
CA LEU A 331 10.18 0.24 -2.18
C LEU A 331 10.00 1.40 -1.21
N VAL A 332 8.82 1.98 -1.21
CA VAL A 332 8.46 2.99 -0.22
C VAL A 332 8.28 2.29 1.12
N ASP A 333 9.15 2.63 2.05
CA ASP A 333 9.12 2.05 3.39
C ASP A 333 7.96 2.62 4.21
N ALA A 334 7.49 1.86 5.16
CA ALA A 334 6.47 2.28 6.10
C ALA A 334 7.03 2.22 7.53
N ILE A 335 6.53 3.09 8.39
CA ILE A 335 6.89 3.09 9.81
C ILE A 335 6.18 1.92 10.49
N VAL A 336 6.88 1.23 11.37
CA VAL A 336 6.25 0.21 12.23
C VAL A 336 5.24 0.92 13.14
N PRO A 337 3.95 0.55 13.07
CA PRO A 337 2.92 1.20 13.89
C PRO A 337 3.28 1.17 15.39
N GLY A 338 3.12 2.31 16.06
CA GLY A 338 3.43 2.46 17.47
C GLY A 338 4.87 2.90 17.80
N THR A 339 5.77 2.98 16.81
CA THR A 339 7.18 3.39 17.07
C THR A 339 7.47 4.84 16.73
N GLN A 340 6.49 5.58 16.21
CA GLN A 340 6.67 6.94 15.68
C GLN A 340 7.08 8.00 16.73
N PHE A 341 6.88 7.74 17.99
CA PHE A 341 7.15 8.72 19.06
C PHE A 341 8.41 8.44 19.86
N ASP A 342 8.91 7.21 19.89
CA ASP A 342 10.09 6.81 20.66
C ASP A 342 11.27 6.43 19.77
N THR A 343 11.20 5.26 19.20
CA THR A 343 12.24 4.71 18.32
C THR A 343 11.64 4.53 16.94
N VAL A 344 11.85 5.49 16.04
CA VAL A 344 11.36 5.37 14.67
C VAL A 344 12.02 4.16 14.02
N SER A 345 11.23 3.10 13.76
CA SER A 345 11.67 1.93 13.02
C SER A 345 10.86 1.74 11.77
N THR A 346 11.52 1.29 10.72
CA THR A 346 10.92 1.01 9.42
C THR A 346 10.71 -0.48 9.22
N ILE A 347 9.78 -0.84 8.34
CA ILE A 347 9.35 -2.23 8.11
C ILE A 347 10.37 -2.98 7.24
N LEU A 348 10.97 -2.29 6.26
CA LEU A 348 11.88 -2.92 5.33
C LEU A 348 13.29 -3.04 5.92
N ASP A 349 13.92 -4.19 5.69
CA ASP A 349 15.30 -4.42 6.07
C ASP A 349 16.25 -3.65 5.15
N SER A 350 17.00 -2.69 5.72
CA SER A 350 17.96 -1.85 5.01
C SER A 350 19.24 -2.57 4.61
N THR A 351 19.35 -3.86 4.91
CA THR A 351 20.53 -4.68 4.57
C THR A 351 20.26 -5.70 3.46
N LYS A 352 19.02 -5.74 2.91
CA LYS A 352 18.64 -6.74 1.93
C LYS A 352 18.11 -6.13 0.64
N ILE A 353 18.53 -6.69 -0.48
CA ILE A 353 18.02 -6.39 -1.81
C ILE A 353 17.52 -7.67 -2.44
N TRP A 354 16.30 -7.64 -2.95
CA TRP A 354 15.63 -8.75 -3.60
C TRP A 354 15.66 -8.58 -5.11
N MET A 355 16.25 -9.52 -5.83
CA MET A 355 16.30 -9.50 -7.29
C MET A 355 15.33 -10.53 -7.87
N MET A 356 14.45 -10.10 -8.79
CA MET A 356 13.43 -10.95 -9.39
C MET A 356 13.12 -10.53 -10.83
N SER A 357 12.41 -11.39 -11.57
CA SER A 357 11.99 -11.08 -12.93
C SER A 357 10.82 -10.08 -12.93
N SER A 358 10.87 -9.10 -13.83
CA SER A 358 9.79 -8.13 -14.06
C SER A 358 8.57 -8.74 -14.75
N ASN A 359 8.79 -9.77 -15.55
CA ASN A 359 7.76 -10.37 -16.40
C ASN A 359 7.13 -11.62 -15.78
N GLY A 360 7.64 -12.07 -14.63
CA GLY A 360 7.14 -13.22 -13.90
C GLY A 360 6.12 -12.84 -12.84
N ARG A 361 5.41 -13.86 -12.32
CA ARG A 361 4.59 -13.72 -11.12
C ARG A 361 5.49 -13.31 -9.95
N LYS A 362 5.02 -12.36 -9.14
CA LYS A 362 5.76 -11.89 -7.98
C LYS A 362 5.81 -12.96 -6.88
N PRO A 363 6.85 -12.93 -6.02
CA PRO A 363 7.09 -13.98 -5.04
C PRO A 363 6.08 -14.00 -3.90
N VAL A 364 5.34 -12.91 -3.70
CA VAL A 364 4.29 -12.82 -2.69
C VAL A 364 2.99 -12.47 -3.39
N THR A 365 1.94 -13.23 -3.08
CA THR A 365 0.58 -12.90 -3.48
C THR A 365 -0.21 -12.51 -2.26
N ILE A 366 -0.97 -11.42 -2.38
CA ILE A 366 -1.83 -10.87 -1.34
C ILE A 366 -3.27 -10.96 -1.83
N ALA A 367 -4.12 -11.63 -1.04
CA ALA A 367 -5.54 -11.69 -1.28
C ALA A 367 -6.28 -10.73 -0.35
N TYR A 368 -7.26 -10.03 -0.88
CA TYR A 368 -8.15 -9.20 -0.09
C TYR A 368 -9.61 -9.41 -0.51
N ASN A 369 -10.53 -9.14 0.43
CA ASN A 369 -11.96 -9.24 0.14
C ASN A 369 -12.40 -8.02 -0.68
N SER A 370 -12.92 -8.26 -1.89
CA SER A 370 -13.40 -7.21 -2.80
C SER A 370 -14.83 -6.74 -2.49
N ASP A 371 -15.66 -7.61 -1.93
CA ASP A 371 -17.08 -7.29 -1.65
C ASP A 371 -17.21 -6.35 -0.45
N VAL A 372 -16.41 -6.61 0.59
CA VAL A 372 -16.32 -5.76 1.79
C VAL A 372 -14.85 -5.44 2.06
N PRO A 373 -14.24 -4.52 1.27
CA PRO A 373 -12.83 -4.20 1.39
C PRO A 373 -12.46 -3.69 2.77
N ILE A 374 -13.34 -2.92 3.39
CA ILE A 374 -13.23 -2.46 4.78
C ILE A 374 -14.61 -2.29 5.38
N SER A 375 -14.77 -2.68 6.64
CA SER A 375 -15.93 -2.38 7.45
C SER A 375 -15.54 -1.39 8.55
N ILE A 376 -16.35 -0.38 8.76
CA ILE A 376 -16.17 0.60 9.82
C ILE A 376 -17.36 0.48 10.76
N GLU A 377 -17.10 0.29 12.03
CA GLU A 377 -18.09 0.36 13.08
C GLU A 377 -17.80 1.56 13.98
N VAL A 378 -18.81 2.36 14.27
CA VAL A 378 -18.70 3.51 15.16
C VAL A 378 -19.44 3.22 16.43
N SER A 379 -18.73 3.12 17.56
CA SER A 379 -19.32 2.91 18.88
C SER A 379 -18.90 4.00 19.89
N PRO A 380 -19.76 4.34 20.86
CA PRO A 380 -19.39 5.28 21.91
C PRO A 380 -18.67 4.55 23.04
N GLU A 381 -17.63 5.13 23.55
CA GLU A 381 -17.10 4.70 24.83
C GLU A 381 -17.92 5.33 25.99
N ARG A 382 -18.38 4.50 26.92
CA ARG A 382 -19.18 4.96 28.06
C ARG A 382 -18.33 5.47 29.22
N THR A 383 -17.20 6.08 28.95
CA THR A 383 -16.31 6.68 29.94
C THR A 383 -16.53 8.19 30.02
N ALA A 384 -15.98 8.81 31.07
CA ALA A 384 -16.03 10.27 31.24
C ALA A 384 -15.35 11.06 30.11
N SER A 385 -14.51 10.41 29.31
CA SER A 385 -13.81 11.02 28.18
C SER A 385 -14.69 11.27 26.95
N MET A 386 -15.87 10.64 26.87
CA MET A 386 -16.78 10.73 25.72
C MET A 386 -16.05 10.49 24.40
N GLU A 387 -15.47 9.31 24.19
CA GLU A 387 -14.74 8.96 22.98
C GLU A 387 -15.64 8.19 22.02
N LEU A 388 -15.52 8.48 20.73
CA LEU A 388 -16.01 7.63 19.67
C LEU A 388 -14.90 6.64 19.29
N ILE A 389 -15.25 5.37 19.25
CA ILE A 389 -14.38 4.28 18.85
C ILE A 389 -14.74 3.90 17.42
N PHE A 390 -13.75 3.95 16.55
CA PHE A 390 -13.85 3.54 15.16
C PHE A 390 -13.14 2.20 15.00
N ASN A 391 -13.91 1.12 14.91
CA ASN A 391 -13.40 -0.22 14.64
C ASN A 391 -13.38 -0.45 13.14
N LEU A 392 -12.19 -0.58 12.58
CA LEU A 392 -11.97 -0.84 11.17
C LEU A 392 -11.55 -2.29 10.98
N THR A 393 -12.29 -3.02 10.18
CA THR A 393 -11.99 -4.42 9.87
C THR A 393 -11.85 -4.60 8.37
N THR A 394 -10.76 -5.20 7.94
CA THR A 394 -10.49 -5.65 6.57
C THR A 394 -10.08 -7.10 6.58
N ALA A 395 -10.38 -7.85 5.52
CA ALA A 395 -9.94 -9.23 5.40
C ALA A 395 -8.82 -9.33 4.37
N ILE A 396 -7.63 -9.75 4.83
CA ILE A 396 -6.42 -9.86 4.02
C ILE A 396 -5.70 -11.15 4.37
N ASP A 397 -5.14 -11.80 3.36
CA ASP A 397 -4.20 -12.92 3.52
C ASP A 397 -3.01 -12.76 2.58
N SER A 398 -1.91 -13.46 2.85
CA SER A 398 -0.72 -13.44 2.00
C SER A 398 -0.05 -14.80 1.96
N ALA A 399 0.41 -15.18 0.78
CA ALA A 399 1.20 -16.38 0.58
C ALA A 399 2.48 -16.08 -0.18
N ALA A 400 3.55 -16.77 0.21
CA ALA A 400 4.80 -16.76 -0.54
C ALA A 400 4.70 -17.78 -1.68
N VAL A 401 4.48 -17.28 -2.90
CA VAL A 401 4.25 -18.06 -4.12
C VAL A 401 5.44 -17.88 -5.06
N PHE A 402 6.44 -18.76 -4.95
CA PHE A 402 7.65 -18.70 -5.77
C PHE A 402 7.44 -19.38 -7.13
N ALA A 403 6.67 -18.76 -8.01
CA ALA A 403 6.52 -19.20 -9.41
C ALA A 403 7.75 -18.87 -10.25
N SER A 404 8.39 -17.72 -9.98
CA SER A 404 9.69 -17.32 -10.52
C SER A 404 10.76 -17.38 -9.44
N ARG A 405 12.00 -17.67 -9.84
CA ARG A 405 13.12 -17.70 -8.89
C ARG A 405 13.50 -16.29 -8.47
N VAL A 406 13.78 -16.13 -7.20
CA VAL A 406 14.17 -14.88 -6.57
C VAL A 406 15.57 -15.04 -5.98
N GLY A 407 16.38 -13.98 -6.07
CA GLY A 407 17.69 -13.91 -5.47
C GLY A 407 17.75 -12.87 -4.36
N LEU A 408 18.69 -13.06 -3.44
CA LEU A 408 18.96 -12.18 -2.33
C LEU A 408 20.39 -11.65 -2.36
N ILE A 409 20.55 -10.35 -2.23
CA ILE A 409 21.83 -9.69 -1.97
C ILE A 409 21.79 -9.09 -0.56
N ASN A 410 22.72 -9.49 0.28
CA ASN A 410 22.99 -8.86 1.57
C ASN A 410 24.00 -7.73 1.38
N ILE A 411 23.68 -6.55 1.91
CA ILE A 411 24.48 -5.32 1.81
C ILE A 411 25.38 -5.16 3.04
#